data_105e21d32ab9a59bb7f33431ae232cc0
#
_entry.id   105e21d32ab9a59bb7f33431ae232cc0
#
_cell.length_a   1.000
_cell.length_b   1.000
_cell.length_c   1.000
_cell.angle_alpha   90.00
_cell.angle_beta   90.00
_cell.angle_gamma   90.00
#
_symmetry.space_group_name_H-M   'P 1'
#
loop_
_entity.id
_entity.type
_entity.pdbx_description
1 polymer ?
#
loop_
_entity_poly.entity_id
_entity_poly.type
_entity_poly.pdbx_seq_one_letter_code
_entity_poly.pdbx_strand_id
1 'polypeptide(L)'
;MTAAAEPVTLAADTGRLAPYDGLPAATLARAGELLTRYPAVSLHDHPVRLPDPLTPQTWQAWRAGGRETLGYAGLAGSGWAAVVASALGTIDLAQLLRWTRFLREDMQHHPREAAFAAGPGDIPAAGGGPVGIVLGLEDLDAVGTDLGVLPQIFDAGVRCAGLTYNDGNPLGGGLASNPDDGLTRLGRQAVGLMNDLGITVDVAHVGDRTALDACRVSRAPVVVSHAGARSVWPTPRMKPDAVLDAVAGTGGVVAVSAAPNSTLSAAHPRHNLDSAMDHLTYLAERLGAEHVALGPDAFFGDHVGLYDATGHRTTWATPPYEEVRYVAGLENPGEAARNVTAWLLSHGWSEPEIARVIGGNVLGVLRATAAAVRPGD
;
A
#
# COMPACT_ATOMS: atom_id res chain seq x y z
N MET A 1 -5.46 -33.18 23.98
CA MET A 1 -6.63 -32.48 23.43
C MET A 1 -6.38 -30.99 23.68
N THR A 2 -5.86 -30.28 22.68
CA THR A 2 -5.76 -28.82 22.72
C THR A 2 -7.19 -28.28 22.61
N ALA A 3 -7.62 -27.50 23.61
CA ALA A 3 -8.89 -26.79 23.55
C ALA A 3 -8.91 -26.01 22.21
N ALA A 4 -10.00 -26.13 21.46
CA ALA A 4 -10.20 -25.32 20.26
C ALA A 4 -10.16 -23.86 20.75
N ALA A 5 -9.26 -23.05 20.19
CA ALA A 5 -9.21 -21.64 20.51
C ALA A 5 -10.59 -21.02 20.19
N GLU A 6 -11.09 -20.20 21.11
CA GLU A 6 -12.34 -19.48 20.85
C GLU A 6 -12.23 -18.66 19.55
N PRO A 7 -13.29 -18.64 18.74
CA PRO A 7 -13.27 -17.89 17.49
C PRO A 7 -13.03 -16.40 17.77
N VAL A 8 -12.01 -15.82 17.15
CA VAL A 8 -11.71 -14.39 17.27
C VAL A 8 -12.78 -13.61 16.51
N THR A 9 -13.45 -12.67 17.21
CA THR A 9 -14.36 -11.72 16.56
C THR A 9 -13.56 -10.76 15.66
N LEU A 10 -14.06 -10.49 14.45
CA LEU A 10 -13.40 -9.61 13.49
C LEU A 10 -14.14 -8.28 13.39
N ALA A 11 -13.40 -7.21 13.15
CA ALA A 11 -13.94 -5.88 12.87
C ALA A 11 -14.92 -5.93 11.69
N ALA A 12 -15.95 -5.10 11.72
CA ALA A 12 -16.89 -4.97 10.62
C ALA A 12 -16.20 -4.34 9.40
N ASP A 13 -16.47 -4.87 8.22
CA ASP A 13 -15.95 -4.36 6.95
C ASP A 13 -16.84 -3.29 6.28
N THR A 14 -18.04 -3.04 6.85
CA THR A 14 -18.97 -1.96 6.40
C THR A 14 -19.02 -0.80 7.39
N GLY A 15 -18.23 -0.83 8.46
CA GLY A 15 -18.60 -0.30 9.75
C GLY A 15 -18.26 1.14 10.09
N ARG A 16 -17.65 1.96 9.27
CA ARG A 16 -17.43 3.38 9.56
C ARG A 16 -17.29 4.21 8.30
N LEU A 17 -18.18 4.03 7.35
CA LEU A 17 -18.29 4.93 6.20
C LEU A 17 -18.90 6.27 6.66
N ALA A 18 -18.21 6.96 7.58
CA ALA A 18 -18.59 8.31 7.92
C ALA A 18 -18.21 9.21 6.74
N PRO A 19 -19.15 9.95 6.14
CA PRO A 19 -18.79 10.97 5.15
C PRO A 19 -17.78 11.91 5.80
N TYR A 20 -16.70 12.25 5.09
CA TYR A 20 -15.82 13.31 5.52
C TYR A 20 -16.62 14.63 5.46
N ASP A 21 -16.80 15.30 6.60
CA ASP A 21 -17.70 16.45 6.75
C ASP A 21 -17.40 17.63 5.81
N GLY A 22 -16.17 17.67 5.24
CA GLY A 22 -15.75 18.70 4.28
C GLY A 22 -16.16 18.46 2.82
N LEU A 23 -16.80 17.31 2.48
CA LEU A 23 -17.10 16.95 1.09
C LEU A 23 -18.58 17.11 0.76
N PRO A 24 -18.97 18.02 -0.19
CA PRO A 24 -20.37 18.20 -0.61
C PRO A 24 -20.95 16.91 -1.22
N ALA A 25 -22.22 16.61 -0.92
CA ALA A 25 -22.91 15.43 -1.45
C ALA A 25 -22.91 15.36 -2.99
N ALA A 26 -23.04 16.49 -3.67
CA ALA A 26 -22.97 16.55 -5.14
C ALA A 26 -21.59 16.15 -5.67
N THR A 27 -20.52 16.54 -4.97
CA THR A 27 -19.14 16.18 -5.34
C THR A 27 -18.88 14.70 -5.09
N LEU A 28 -19.40 14.13 -3.98
CA LEU A 28 -19.34 12.69 -3.72
C LEU A 28 -20.09 11.86 -4.76
N ALA A 29 -21.25 12.35 -5.25
CA ALA A 29 -21.99 11.72 -6.34
C ALA A 29 -21.17 11.75 -7.64
N ARG A 30 -20.58 12.91 -7.98
CA ARG A 30 -19.71 13.05 -9.16
C ARG A 30 -18.46 12.17 -9.08
N ALA A 31 -17.85 12.05 -7.89
CA ALA A 31 -16.74 11.12 -7.66
C ALA A 31 -17.16 9.68 -7.96
N GLY A 32 -18.34 9.25 -7.51
CA GLY A 32 -18.91 7.94 -7.87
C GLY A 32 -19.01 7.72 -9.38
N GLU A 33 -19.48 8.71 -10.15
CA GLU A 33 -19.54 8.64 -11.61
C GLU A 33 -18.14 8.48 -12.23
N LEU A 34 -17.13 9.22 -11.74
CA LEU A 34 -15.76 9.09 -12.26
C LEU A 34 -15.18 7.69 -11.99
N LEU A 35 -15.43 7.12 -10.81
CA LEU A 35 -15.00 5.78 -10.44
C LEU A 35 -15.68 4.68 -11.28
N THR A 36 -16.84 4.95 -11.91
CA THR A 36 -17.42 4.03 -12.91
C THR A 36 -16.77 4.14 -14.29
N ARG A 37 -16.04 5.21 -14.57
CA ARG A 37 -15.39 5.48 -15.87
C ARG A 37 -13.90 5.22 -15.88
N TYR A 38 -13.24 5.44 -14.77
CA TYR A 38 -11.79 5.32 -14.62
C TYR A 38 -11.45 4.30 -13.54
N PRO A 39 -10.59 3.31 -13.83
CA PRO A 39 -10.22 2.32 -12.84
C PRO A 39 -9.38 2.96 -11.74
N ALA A 40 -9.90 2.99 -10.53
CA ALA A 40 -9.15 3.37 -9.35
C ALA A 40 -8.35 2.16 -8.85
N VAL A 41 -7.06 2.38 -8.53
CA VAL A 41 -6.17 1.31 -8.07
C VAL A 41 -5.36 1.79 -6.88
N SER A 42 -5.52 1.13 -5.74
CA SER A 42 -4.66 1.33 -4.57
C SER A 42 -3.33 0.61 -4.77
N LEU A 43 -2.22 1.33 -4.59
CA LEU A 43 -0.88 0.74 -4.69
C LEU A 43 -0.45 0.00 -3.43
N HIS A 44 -1.11 0.26 -2.30
CA HIS A 44 -0.86 -0.42 -1.03
C HIS A 44 -2.04 -0.31 -0.08
N ASP A 45 -2.57 -1.45 0.32
CA ASP A 45 -3.53 -1.59 1.40
C ASP A 45 -3.42 -2.96 2.07
N HIS A 46 -4.00 -3.06 3.26
CA HIS A 46 -4.25 -4.31 3.94
C HIS A 46 -5.77 -4.53 4.03
N PRO A 47 -6.44 -4.98 2.97
CA PRO A 47 -7.91 -5.06 2.94
C PRO A 47 -8.46 -6.22 3.78
N VAL A 48 -7.78 -6.57 4.87
CA VAL A 48 -8.14 -7.63 5.82
C VAL A 48 -8.91 -7.07 7.02
N ARG A 49 -9.69 -7.94 7.64
CA ARG A 49 -10.43 -7.62 8.86
C ARG A 49 -9.60 -7.98 10.08
N LEU A 50 -9.24 -6.97 10.87
CA LEU A 50 -8.51 -7.17 12.13
C LEU A 50 -9.42 -7.71 13.24
N PRO A 51 -8.84 -8.33 14.28
CA PRO A 51 -9.59 -8.65 15.52
C PRO A 51 -10.25 -7.42 16.16
N ASP A 52 -11.43 -7.60 16.73
CA ASP A 52 -12.11 -6.59 17.54
C ASP A 52 -12.73 -7.22 18.78
N PRO A 53 -12.23 -6.92 20.00
CA PRO A 53 -11.15 -5.96 20.30
C PRO A 53 -9.76 -6.48 19.85
N LEU A 54 -8.89 -5.54 19.43
CA LEU A 54 -7.50 -5.85 19.07
C LEU A 54 -6.61 -5.73 20.34
N THR A 55 -6.13 -6.87 20.80
CA THR A 55 -5.22 -7.03 21.94
C THR A 55 -4.06 -7.95 21.55
N PRO A 56 -2.94 -7.99 22.32
CA PRO A 56 -1.87 -8.95 22.04
C PRO A 56 -2.37 -10.40 21.94
N GLN A 57 -3.34 -10.79 22.77
CA GLN A 57 -3.89 -12.16 22.79
C GLN A 57 -4.76 -12.44 21.56
N THR A 58 -5.70 -11.54 21.21
CA THR A 58 -6.55 -11.72 20.00
C THR A 58 -5.73 -11.63 18.73
N TRP A 59 -4.71 -10.77 18.68
CA TRP A 59 -3.75 -10.72 17.59
C TRP A 59 -3.00 -12.04 17.39
N GLN A 60 -2.41 -12.60 18.46
CA GLN A 60 -1.69 -13.87 18.40
C GLN A 60 -2.61 -15.02 17.97
N ALA A 61 -3.83 -15.10 18.52
CA ALA A 61 -4.81 -16.11 18.15
C ALA A 61 -5.22 -16.01 16.67
N TRP A 62 -5.44 -14.79 16.17
CA TRP A 62 -5.81 -14.53 14.78
C TRP A 62 -4.67 -14.92 13.83
N ARG A 63 -3.41 -14.48 14.12
CA ARG A 63 -2.24 -14.87 13.33
C ARG A 63 -2.00 -16.36 13.31
N ALA A 64 -2.13 -17.04 14.47
CA ALA A 64 -1.99 -18.49 14.58
C ALA A 64 -3.08 -19.24 13.77
N GLY A 65 -4.27 -18.66 13.65
CA GLY A 65 -5.37 -19.20 12.86
C GLY A 65 -5.11 -19.16 11.34
N GLY A 66 -4.24 -18.26 10.87
CA GLY A 66 -3.83 -18.12 9.47
C GLY A 66 -4.99 -17.81 8.51
N ARG A 67 -6.09 -17.23 9.00
CA ARG A 67 -7.29 -16.89 8.24
C ARG A 67 -7.48 -15.38 8.20
N GLU A 68 -6.66 -14.73 7.39
CA GLU A 68 -6.68 -13.28 7.18
C GLU A 68 -7.71 -12.94 6.10
N THR A 69 -9.00 -13.09 6.44
CA THR A 69 -10.10 -12.86 5.49
C THR A 69 -10.23 -11.38 5.13
N LEU A 70 -10.54 -11.12 3.86
CA LEU A 70 -10.73 -9.77 3.35
C LEU A 70 -12.07 -9.18 3.87
N GLY A 71 -12.16 -7.85 3.89
CA GLY A 71 -13.40 -7.12 4.11
C GLY A 71 -14.21 -7.01 2.83
N TYR A 72 -14.84 -8.11 2.42
CA TYR A 72 -15.50 -8.24 1.12
C TYR A 72 -16.60 -7.20 0.89
N ALA A 73 -17.46 -6.95 1.88
CA ALA A 73 -18.54 -5.98 1.73
C ALA A 73 -18.00 -4.54 1.61
N GLY A 74 -16.94 -4.21 2.37
CA GLY A 74 -16.27 -2.91 2.25
C GLY A 74 -15.55 -2.74 0.92
N LEU A 75 -14.89 -3.77 0.42
CA LEU A 75 -14.25 -3.75 -0.90
C LEU A 75 -15.27 -3.56 -2.02
N ALA A 76 -16.38 -4.29 -2.01
CA ALA A 76 -17.43 -4.17 -3.03
C ALA A 76 -18.00 -2.75 -3.12
N GLY A 77 -18.05 -2.02 -1.99
CA GLY A 77 -18.52 -0.63 -1.93
C GLY A 77 -17.44 0.44 -2.12
N SER A 78 -16.18 0.07 -2.22
CA SER A 78 -15.03 0.99 -2.17
C SER A 78 -14.86 1.89 -3.39
N GLY A 79 -15.28 1.43 -4.56
CA GLY A 79 -14.98 2.07 -5.84
C GLY A 79 -13.60 1.72 -6.41
N TRP A 80 -12.79 0.92 -5.72
CA TRP A 80 -11.55 0.38 -6.28
C TRP A 80 -11.83 -0.62 -7.40
N ALA A 81 -11.12 -0.51 -8.52
CA ALA A 81 -11.02 -1.55 -9.53
C ALA A 81 -10.01 -2.62 -9.10
N ALA A 82 -8.94 -2.22 -8.42
CA ALA A 82 -7.99 -3.15 -7.83
C ALA A 82 -7.28 -2.57 -6.60
N VAL A 83 -6.75 -3.47 -5.78
CA VAL A 83 -5.93 -3.15 -4.61
C VAL A 83 -4.68 -4.02 -4.64
N VAL A 84 -3.50 -3.41 -4.47
CA VAL A 84 -2.30 -4.15 -4.13
C VAL A 84 -2.38 -4.49 -2.64
N ALA A 85 -2.80 -5.71 -2.36
CA ALA A 85 -2.99 -6.23 -1.01
C ALA A 85 -1.67 -6.79 -0.49
N SER A 86 -1.05 -6.11 0.46
CA SER A 86 0.19 -6.55 1.08
C SER A 86 -0.07 -7.53 2.22
N ALA A 87 0.77 -8.56 2.30
CA ALA A 87 0.81 -9.43 3.47
C ALA A 87 1.21 -8.62 4.70
N LEU A 88 0.65 -8.97 5.83
CA LEU A 88 0.78 -8.21 7.07
C LEU A 88 2.05 -8.57 7.81
N GLY A 89 2.93 -7.58 7.95
CA GLY A 89 4.23 -7.72 8.61
C GLY A 89 5.20 -8.63 7.85
N THR A 90 6.39 -8.78 8.42
CA THR A 90 7.41 -9.70 7.87
C THR A 90 6.95 -11.14 7.95
N ILE A 91 6.99 -11.86 6.82
CA ILE A 91 6.59 -13.26 6.72
C ILE A 91 7.65 -14.09 6.01
N ASP A 92 7.81 -15.35 6.43
CA ASP A 92 8.63 -16.31 5.72
C ASP A 92 7.92 -16.89 4.48
N LEU A 93 8.67 -17.59 3.63
CA LEU A 93 8.12 -18.17 2.41
C LEU A 93 6.96 -19.16 2.69
N ALA A 94 7.05 -19.96 3.75
CA ALA A 94 5.99 -20.91 4.08
C ALA A 94 4.71 -20.19 4.55
N GLN A 95 4.85 -19.10 5.27
CA GLN A 95 3.73 -18.22 5.65
C GLN A 95 3.11 -17.57 4.42
N LEU A 96 3.93 -17.03 3.50
CA LEU A 96 3.47 -16.46 2.24
C LEU A 96 2.65 -17.48 1.43
N LEU A 97 3.17 -18.69 1.24
CA LEU A 97 2.47 -19.74 0.48
C LEU A 97 1.15 -20.17 1.14
N ARG A 98 1.09 -20.21 2.48
CA ARG A 98 -0.17 -20.46 3.21
C ARG A 98 -1.17 -19.34 3.04
N TRP A 99 -0.71 -18.08 3.20
CA TRP A 99 -1.54 -16.89 3.05
C TRP A 99 -2.13 -16.76 1.64
N THR A 100 -1.30 -16.90 0.60
CA THR A 100 -1.75 -16.78 -0.80
C THR A 100 -2.73 -17.89 -1.17
N ARG A 101 -2.50 -19.12 -0.69
CA ARG A 101 -3.44 -20.23 -0.88
C ARG A 101 -4.77 -19.92 -0.20
N PHE A 102 -4.73 -19.54 1.07
CA PHE A 102 -5.95 -19.17 1.82
C PHE A 102 -6.74 -18.09 1.11
N LEU A 103 -6.11 -16.98 0.70
CA LEU A 103 -6.79 -15.90 0.00
C LEU A 103 -7.46 -16.36 -1.30
N ARG A 104 -6.76 -17.18 -2.10
CA ARG A 104 -7.33 -17.71 -3.35
C ARG A 104 -8.55 -18.60 -3.10
N GLU A 105 -8.48 -19.45 -2.09
CA GLU A 105 -9.60 -20.32 -1.69
C GLU A 105 -10.77 -19.49 -1.13
N ASP A 106 -10.49 -18.50 -0.28
CA ASP A 106 -11.50 -17.63 0.36
C ASP A 106 -12.23 -16.79 -0.69
N MET A 107 -11.51 -16.15 -1.63
CA MET A 107 -12.10 -15.38 -2.72
C MET A 107 -13.04 -16.19 -3.64
N GLN A 108 -12.86 -17.52 -3.76
CA GLN A 108 -13.79 -18.37 -4.53
C GLN A 108 -15.20 -18.38 -3.93
N HIS A 109 -15.33 -18.09 -2.64
CA HIS A 109 -16.61 -17.96 -1.96
C HIS A 109 -17.21 -16.55 -2.09
N HIS A 110 -16.43 -15.58 -2.61
CA HIS A 110 -16.79 -14.16 -2.76
C HIS A 110 -16.55 -13.62 -4.18
N PRO A 111 -17.00 -14.34 -5.25
CA PRO A 111 -16.62 -14.03 -6.63
C PRO A 111 -17.21 -12.72 -7.17
N ARG A 112 -18.15 -12.11 -6.46
CA ARG A 112 -18.75 -10.81 -6.82
C ARG A 112 -18.05 -9.63 -6.19
N GLU A 113 -17.34 -9.86 -5.09
CA GLU A 113 -16.70 -8.85 -4.26
C GLU A 113 -15.22 -8.69 -4.59
N ALA A 114 -14.49 -9.80 -4.78
CA ALA A 114 -13.06 -9.79 -5.07
C ALA A 114 -12.65 -10.91 -6.03
N ALA A 115 -11.60 -10.65 -6.80
CA ALA A 115 -10.99 -11.62 -7.70
C ALA A 115 -9.46 -11.50 -7.66
N PHE A 116 -8.77 -12.64 -7.69
CA PHE A 116 -7.32 -12.65 -7.79
C PHE A 116 -6.85 -12.06 -9.13
N ALA A 117 -5.90 -11.11 -9.09
CA ALA A 117 -5.28 -10.53 -10.27
C ALA A 117 -3.79 -10.90 -10.30
N ALA A 118 -3.42 -11.80 -11.21
CA ALA A 118 -2.04 -12.26 -11.39
C ALA A 118 -1.16 -11.22 -12.12
N GLY A 119 -1.76 -10.19 -12.68
CA GLY A 119 -1.06 -9.14 -13.38
C GLY A 119 -1.98 -8.02 -13.87
N PRO A 120 -1.45 -6.98 -14.51
CA PRO A 120 -2.24 -5.81 -14.91
C PRO A 120 -3.34 -6.11 -15.94
N GLY A 121 -3.24 -7.24 -16.65
CA GLY A 121 -4.28 -7.70 -17.58
C GLY A 121 -5.53 -8.26 -16.91
N ASP A 122 -5.42 -8.67 -15.65
CA ASP A 122 -6.51 -9.25 -14.88
C ASP A 122 -7.27 -8.19 -14.06
N ILE A 123 -6.75 -6.95 -14.02
CA ILE A 123 -7.40 -5.86 -13.30
C ILE A 123 -8.68 -5.46 -14.03
N PRO A 124 -9.84 -5.51 -13.35
CA PRO A 124 -11.11 -5.17 -13.97
C PRO A 124 -11.12 -3.75 -14.54
N ALA A 125 -11.88 -3.54 -15.61
CA ALA A 125 -12.22 -2.20 -16.03
C ALA A 125 -13.01 -1.48 -14.94
N ALA A 126 -13.00 -0.14 -14.95
CA ALA A 126 -13.80 0.64 -14.02
C ALA A 126 -15.30 0.26 -14.10
N GLY A 127 -16.01 0.41 -13.01
CA GLY A 127 -17.49 0.38 -13.03
C GLY A 127 -18.17 -0.92 -12.73
N GLY A 128 -17.73 -1.71 -11.74
CA GLY A 128 -18.65 -2.64 -11.08
C GLY A 128 -18.45 -4.13 -11.33
N GLY A 129 -17.20 -4.54 -11.47
CA GLY A 129 -16.78 -5.93 -11.28
C GLY A 129 -16.30 -6.20 -9.86
N PRO A 130 -15.85 -7.44 -9.57
CA PRO A 130 -15.13 -7.73 -8.34
C PRO A 130 -13.83 -6.92 -8.30
N VAL A 131 -13.42 -6.50 -7.10
CA VAL A 131 -12.15 -5.78 -6.92
C VAL A 131 -10.98 -6.73 -7.19
N GLY A 132 -10.07 -6.35 -8.09
CA GLY A 132 -8.87 -7.12 -8.39
C GLY A 132 -7.89 -7.09 -7.21
N ILE A 133 -7.52 -8.25 -6.68
CA ILE A 133 -6.53 -8.38 -5.61
C ILE A 133 -5.19 -8.77 -6.22
N VAL A 134 -4.28 -7.78 -6.29
CA VAL A 134 -2.87 -7.97 -6.66
C VAL A 134 -2.09 -8.20 -5.37
N LEU A 135 -1.28 -9.25 -5.29
CA LEU A 135 -0.54 -9.50 -4.06
C LEU A 135 0.72 -8.64 -3.95
N GLY A 136 0.96 -8.11 -2.76
CA GLY A 136 2.15 -7.34 -2.39
C GLY A 136 2.84 -7.89 -1.15
N LEU A 137 4.08 -7.45 -0.95
CA LEU A 137 4.87 -7.64 0.27
C LEU A 137 5.48 -6.31 0.69
N GLU A 138 5.53 -6.04 2.00
CA GLU A 138 6.19 -4.83 2.51
C GLU A 138 7.71 -4.97 2.60
N ASP A 139 8.22 -6.22 2.66
CA ASP A 139 9.65 -6.53 2.66
C ASP A 139 9.94 -7.86 1.96
N LEU A 140 11.21 -8.12 1.76
CA LEU A 140 11.75 -9.37 1.21
C LEU A 140 12.61 -10.12 2.23
N ASP A 141 12.29 -10.07 3.51
CA ASP A 141 13.00 -10.81 4.56
C ASP A 141 12.93 -12.32 4.33
N ALA A 142 11.84 -12.81 3.71
CA ALA A 142 11.71 -14.20 3.26
C ALA A 142 12.84 -14.67 2.34
N VAL A 143 13.49 -13.77 1.62
CA VAL A 143 14.62 -14.08 0.72
C VAL A 143 15.89 -14.38 1.52
N GLY A 144 16.10 -13.72 2.65
CA GLY A 144 17.33 -13.85 3.41
C GLY A 144 18.55 -13.61 2.52
N THR A 145 19.35 -14.65 2.29
CA THR A 145 20.52 -14.62 1.39
C THR A 145 20.35 -15.47 0.14
N ASP A 146 19.20 -16.11 -0.04
CA ASP A 146 18.88 -16.99 -1.19
C ASP A 146 17.93 -16.33 -2.17
N LEU A 147 18.46 -15.77 -3.25
CA LEU A 147 17.65 -15.18 -4.32
C LEU A 147 16.77 -16.18 -5.07
N GLY A 148 17.01 -17.51 -4.94
CA GLY A 148 16.15 -18.55 -5.50
C GLY A 148 14.73 -18.59 -4.91
N VAL A 149 14.49 -17.83 -3.84
CA VAL A 149 13.16 -17.62 -3.26
C VAL A 149 12.32 -16.64 -4.09
N LEU A 150 12.92 -15.68 -4.81
CA LEU A 150 12.18 -14.66 -5.59
C LEU A 150 11.26 -15.26 -6.68
N PRO A 151 11.68 -16.26 -7.48
CA PRO A 151 10.77 -16.95 -8.40
C PRO A 151 9.56 -17.57 -7.69
N GLN A 152 9.73 -18.13 -6.49
CA GLN A 152 8.64 -18.74 -5.72
C GLN A 152 7.67 -17.66 -5.20
N ILE A 153 8.18 -16.50 -4.81
CA ILE A 153 7.37 -15.31 -4.45
C ILE A 153 6.54 -14.85 -5.66
N PHE A 154 7.15 -14.78 -6.84
CA PHE A 154 6.45 -14.43 -8.08
C PHE A 154 5.36 -15.45 -8.44
N ASP A 155 5.68 -16.76 -8.35
CA ASP A 155 4.74 -17.86 -8.64
C ASP A 155 3.57 -17.90 -7.64
N ALA A 156 3.80 -17.47 -6.38
CA ALA A 156 2.75 -17.27 -5.41
C ALA A 156 1.77 -16.14 -5.80
N GLY A 157 2.17 -15.26 -6.72
CA GLY A 157 1.33 -14.22 -7.29
C GLY A 157 1.71 -12.79 -6.86
N VAL A 158 2.80 -12.60 -6.15
CA VAL A 158 3.28 -11.27 -5.74
C VAL A 158 3.75 -10.48 -6.98
N ARG A 159 3.33 -9.22 -7.08
CA ARG A 159 3.67 -8.31 -8.19
C ARG A 159 4.25 -6.98 -7.74
N CYS A 160 4.25 -6.71 -6.44
CA CYS A 160 4.91 -5.54 -5.84
C CYS A 160 5.57 -5.98 -4.53
N ALA A 161 6.83 -5.62 -4.31
CA ALA A 161 7.52 -6.00 -3.07
C ALA A 161 8.52 -4.92 -2.62
N GLY A 162 8.46 -4.60 -1.33
CA GLY A 162 9.44 -3.80 -0.62
C GLY A 162 10.75 -4.55 -0.43
N LEU A 163 11.89 -3.87 -0.50
CA LEU A 163 13.18 -4.50 -0.32
C LEU A 163 13.47 -4.83 1.14
N THR A 164 13.18 -3.89 2.04
CA THR A 164 13.34 -4.02 3.50
C THR A 164 12.15 -3.38 4.18
N TYR A 165 11.84 -3.80 5.41
CA TYR A 165 10.95 -3.03 6.29
C TYR A 165 11.75 -1.90 6.98
N ASN A 166 11.31 -1.45 8.16
CA ASN A 166 11.97 -0.36 8.89
C ASN A 166 13.41 -0.69 9.29
N ASP A 167 13.69 -1.92 9.69
CA ASP A 167 15.04 -2.42 9.90
C ASP A 167 15.68 -2.87 8.59
N GLY A 168 17.02 -2.82 8.53
CA GLY A 168 17.74 -3.36 7.38
C GLY A 168 17.72 -4.89 7.36
N ASN A 169 17.92 -5.45 6.17
CA ASN A 169 18.07 -6.88 5.94
C ASN A 169 19.27 -7.15 5.00
N PRO A 170 19.57 -8.39 4.61
CA PRO A 170 20.70 -8.67 3.70
C PRO A 170 20.67 -7.94 2.35
N LEU A 171 19.54 -7.34 1.95
CA LEU A 171 19.42 -6.60 0.68
C LEU A 171 19.82 -5.12 0.81
N GLY A 172 19.59 -4.49 1.96
CA GLY A 172 19.88 -3.07 2.15
C GLY A 172 19.47 -2.51 3.50
N GLY A 173 19.57 -1.19 3.65
CA GLY A 173 19.12 -0.47 4.83
C GLY A 173 17.62 -0.17 4.81
N GLY A 174 16.97 -0.27 5.97
CA GLY A 174 15.60 0.20 6.22
C GLY A 174 15.58 1.63 6.78
N LEU A 175 14.39 2.16 7.06
CA LEU A 175 14.19 3.52 7.58
C LEU A 175 14.92 3.79 8.91
N ALA A 176 15.07 2.75 9.75
CA ALA A 176 15.74 2.85 11.04
C ALA A 176 17.26 2.58 10.97
N SER A 177 17.79 2.17 9.81
CA SER A 177 19.22 1.88 9.65
C SER A 177 20.06 3.14 9.83
N ASN A 178 21.07 3.04 10.70
CA ASN A 178 22.02 4.12 10.92
C ASN A 178 23.44 3.54 11.16
N PRO A 179 24.36 3.63 10.17
CA PRO A 179 24.16 4.26 8.87
C PRO A 179 23.27 3.45 7.91
N ASP A 180 22.61 4.14 6.95
CA ASP A 180 22.06 3.53 5.76
C ASP A 180 23.17 3.45 4.69
N ASP A 181 23.74 2.28 4.54
CA ASP A 181 24.86 2.04 3.59
C ASP A 181 24.40 1.83 2.14
N GLY A 182 23.10 1.89 1.89
CA GLY A 182 22.50 1.65 0.58
C GLY A 182 22.27 0.18 0.26
N LEU A 183 22.03 -0.14 -1.01
CA LEU A 183 21.89 -1.52 -1.45
C LEU A 183 23.17 -2.31 -1.30
N THR A 184 23.10 -3.50 -0.71
CA THR A 184 24.18 -4.46 -0.72
C THR A 184 24.41 -5.01 -2.14
N ARG A 185 25.45 -5.80 -2.34
CA ARG A 185 25.64 -6.54 -3.60
C ARG A 185 24.44 -7.46 -3.87
N LEU A 186 23.96 -8.14 -2.82
CA LEU A 186 22.79 -9.03 -2.93
C LEU A 186 21.52 -8.25 -3.28
N GLY A 187 21.31 -7.07 -2.67
CA GLY A 187 20.18 -6.20 -2.98
C GLY A 187 20.15 -5.74 -4.44
N ARG A 188 21.32 -5.41 -5.02
CA ARG A 188 21.41 -5.07 -6.46
C ARG A 188 21.01 -6.25 -7.36
N GLN A 189 21.43 -7.46 -7.00
CA GLN A 189 21.05 -8.69 -7.70
C GLN A 189 19.54 -8.97 -7.54
N ALA A 190 18.99 -8.76 -6.33
CA ALA A 190 17.55 -8.88 -6.06
C ALA A 190 16.72 -7.94 -6.94
N VAL A 191 17.08 -6.65 -7.00
CA VAL A 191 16.41 -5.67 -7.89
C VAL A 191 16.46 -6.11 -9.35
N GLY A 192 17.63 -6.61 -9.82
CA GLY A 192 17.76 -7.14 -11.18
C GLY A 192 16.82 -8.29 -11.45
N LEU A 193 16.77 -9.26 -10.53
CA LEU A 193 15.89 -10.44 -10.65
C LEU A 193 14.40 -10.08 -10.52
N MET A 194 14.03 -9.13 -9.64
CA MET A 194 12.66 -8.61 -9.57
C MET A 194 12.21 -8.03 -10.91
N ASN A 195 13.09 -7.26 -11.58
CA ASN A 195 12.80 -6.73 -12.92
C ASN A 195 12.65 -7.85 -13.96
N ASP A 196 13.49 -8.90 -13.90
CA ASP A 196 13.42 -10.04 -14.83
C ASP A 196 12.13 -10.85 -14.62
N LEU A 197 11.63 -10.93 -13.39
CA LEU A 197 10.38 -11.61 -13.04
C LEU A 197 9.12 -10.76 -13.28
N GLY A 198 9.24 -9.43 -13.33
CA GLY A 198 8.09 -8.53 -13.40
C GLY A 198 7.46 -8.23 -12.03
N ILE A 199 8.29 -8.20 -10.97
CA ILE A 199 7.93 -7.73 -9.64
C ILE A 199 8.30 -6.25 -9.54
N THR A 200 7.34 -5.37 -9.24
CA THR A 200 7.57 -3.95 -9.00
C THR A 200 8.39 -3.75 -7.72
N VAL A 201 9.48 -3.00 -7.82
CA VAL A 201 10.35 -2.69 -6.68
C VAL A 201 9.74 -1.54 -5.89
N ASP A 202 9.43 -1.78 -4.63
CA ASP A 202 8.92 -0.77 -3.70
C ASP A 202 10.01 -0.32 -2.71
N VAL A 203 10.09 1.00 -2.50
CA VAL A 203 11.06 1.63 -1.60
C VAL A 203 10.39 2.42 -0.46
N ALA A 204 9.14 2.08 -0.10
CA ALA A 204 8.39 2.79 0.93
C ALA A 204 9.07 2.73 2.31
N HIS A 205 9.58 1.56 2.73
CA HIS A 205 10.19 1.33 4.04
C HIS A 205 11.73 1.31 4.03
N VAL A 206 12.35 1.46 2.87
CA VAL A 206 13.83 1.44 2.81
C VAL A 206 14.44 2.78 3.22
N GLY A 207 15.70 2.76 3.62
CA GLY A 207 16.49 3.96 3.89
C GLY A 207 16.68 4.83 2.63
N ASP A 208 16.99 6.10 2.82
CA ASP A 208 17.08 7.07 1.72
C ASP A 208 18.15 6.67 0.68
N ARG A 209 19.33 6.21 1.15
CA ARG A 209 20.42 5.78 0.25
C ARG A 209 20.07 4.48 -0.46
N THR A 210 19.46 3.54 0.25
CA THR A 210 18.96 2.28 -0.33
C THR A 210 17.94 2.58 -1.44
N ALA A 211 17.01 3.53 -1.23
CA ALA A 211 16.04 3.96 -2.25
C ALA A 211 16.74 4.54 -3.49
N LEU A 212 17.69 5.45 -3.30
CA LEU A 212 18.44 6.05 -4.41
C LEU A 212 19.23 4.99 -5.20
N ASP A 213 19.85 4.04 -4.51
CA ASP A 213 20.57 2.95 -5.16
C ASP A 213 19.60 2.03 -5.94
N ALA A 214 18.41 1.71 -5.39
CA ALA A 214 17.40 0.92 -6.08
C ALA A 214 16.94 1.61 -7.37
N CYS A 215 16.67 2.93 -7.33
CA CYS A 215 16.32 3.71 -8.53
C CYS A 215 17.43 3.69 -9.60
N ARG A 216 18.71 3.69 -9.18
CA ARG A 216 19.83 3.66 -10.13
C ARG A 216 20.02 2.32 -10.83
N VAL A 217 19.72 1.20 -10.16
CA VAL A 217 19.96 -0.15 -10.71
C VAL A 217 18.74 -0.75 -11.35
N SER A 218 17.54 -0.29 -11.02
CA SER A 218 16.29 -0.80 -11.61
C SER A 218 16.20 -0.43 -13.10
N ARG A 219 15.77 -1.39 -13.89
CA ARG A 219 15.45 -1.22 -15.33
C ARG A 219 13.95 -0.98 -15.55
N ALA A 220 13.15 -1.19 -14.53
CA ALA A 220 11.71 -0.98 -14.49
C ALA A 220 11.37 0.16 -13.54
N PRO A 221 10.17 0.74 -13.62
CA PRO A 221 9.73 1.74 -12.66
C PRO A 221 9.85 1.26 -11.21
N VAL A 222 10.35 2.14 -10.33
CA VAL A 222 10.40 1.94 -8.88
C VAL A 222 9.28 2.74 -8.24
N VAL A 223 8.66 2.23 -7.19
CA VAL A 223 7.57 2.92 -6.52
C VAL A 223 7.90 3.24 -5.06
N VAL A 224 7.25 4.28 -4.54
CA VAL A 224 6.98 4.43 -3.11
C VAL A 224 5.51 4.09 -2.93
N SER A 225 5.23 2.88 -2.48
CA SER A 225 3.85 2.37 -2.45
C SER A 225 2.95 3.07 -1.44
N HIS A 226 3.51 3.63 -0.36
CA HIS A 226 2.78 4.32 0.69
C HIS A 226 3.72 5.15 1.57
N ALA A 227 3.76 6.45 1.37
CA ALA A 227 4.51 7.42 2.18
C ALA A 227 3.94 8.84 1.97
N GLY A 228 4.76 9.84 2.15
CA GLY A 228 4.52 11.25 1.83
C GLY A 228 5.85 11.96 1.64
N ALA A 229 5.82 13.29 1.54
CA ALA A 229 6.98 14.13 1.36
C ALA A 229 7.55 14.61 2.71
N ARG A 230 8.86 14.46 2.91
CA ARG A 230 9.56 14.92 4.13
C ARG A 230 9.58 16.45 4.23
N SER A 231 9.49 17.13 3.12
CA SER A 231 9.37 18.58 3.05
C SER A 231 8.01 19.09 3.57
N VAL A 232 6.96 18.24 3.58
CA VAL A 232 5.65 18.55 4.17
C VAL A 232 5.62 18.16 5.65
N TRP A 233 6.10 16.95 6.00
CA TRP A 233 6.17 16.46 7.39
C TRP A 233 7.52 15.81 7.65
N PRO A 234 8.40 16.44 8.46
CA PRO A 234 9.80 16.05 8.56
C PRO A 234 10.03 14.85 9.48
N THR A 235 9.70 13.67 9.01
CA THR A 235 9.96 12.39 9.70
C THR A 235 10.74 11.44 8.80
N PRO A 236 11.48 10.47 9.34
CA PRO A 236 12.15 9.44 8.54
C PRO A 236 11.18 8.59 7.69
N ARG A 237 9.91 8.46 8.10
CA ARG A 237 8.89 7.72 7.35
C ARG A 237 8.57 8.38 6.00
N MET A 238 8.68 9.70 5.93
CA MET A 238 8.47 10.46 4.71
C MET A 238 9.74 10.46 3.84
N LYS A 239 9.57 10.53 2.52
CA LYS A 239 10.70 10.50 1.59
C LYS A 239 11.24 11.90 1.33
N PRO A 240 12.58 12.08 1.32
CA PRO A 240 13.18 13.35 0.94
C PRO A 240 13.05 13.59 -0.55
N ASP A 241 13.07 14.84 -0.95
CA ASP A 241 12.90 15.28 -2.35
C ASP A 241 13.81 14.56 -3.33
N ALA A 242 15.05 14.29 -2.95
CA ALA A 242 16.00 13.54 -3.80
C ALA A 242 15.53 12.10 -4.13
N VAL A 243 14.85 11.44 -3.18
CA VAL A 243 14.27 10.11 -3.41
C VAL A 243 13.02 10.23 -4.28
N LEU A 244 12.17 11.24 -4.01
CA LEU A 244 10.96 11.49 -4.81
C LEU A 244 11.31 11.72 -6.28
N ASP A 245 12.30 12.60 -6.55
CA ASP A 245 12.79 12.89 -7.90
C ASP A 245 13.39 11.63 -8.58
N ALA A 246 14.14 10.83 -7.82
CA ALA A 246 14.74 9.60 -8.35
C ALA A 246 13.68 8.57 -8.74
N VAL A 247 12.63 8.40 -7.93
CA VAL A 247 11.50 7.51 -8.23
C VAL A 247 10.77 7.98 -9.50
N ALA A 248 10.42 9.26 -9.60
CA ALA A 248 9.80 9.83 -10.79
C ALA A 248 10.70 9.65 -12.03
N GLY A 249 12.02 9.83 -11.87
CA GLY A 249 13.01 9.63 -12.93
C GLY A 249 13.08 8.19 -13.47
N THR A 250 12.60 7.18 -12.75
CA THR A 250 12.44 5.81 -13.25
C THR A 250 11.15 5.60 -14.05
N GLY A 251 10.27 6.59 -14.15
CA GLY A 251 8.89 6.44 -14.62
C GLY A 251 7.97 5.87 -13.54
N GLY A 252 8.40 5.87 -12.29
CA GLY A 252 7.66 5.36 -11.14
C GLY A 252 6.68 6.36 -10.55
N VAL A 253 6.06 5.96 -9.44
CA VAL A 253 5.05 6.76 -8.73
C VAL A 253 5.31 6.80 -7.24
N VAL A 254 4.87 7.89 -6.60
CA VAL A 254 4.83 8.05 -5.15
C VAL A 254 3.37 8.04 -4.71
N ALA A 255 2.98 7.06 -3.93
CA ALA A 255 1.63 6.95 -3.42
C ALA A 255 1.54 7.49 -1.98
N VAL A 256 0.50 8.28 -1.73
CA VAL A 256 0.25 8.89 -0.42
C VAL A 256 -0.37 7.88 0.51
N SER A 257 0.24 7.75 1.71
CA SER A 257 -0.23 6.91 2.82
C SER A 257 -1.31 7.63 3.63
N ALA A 258 -2.18 6.82 4.24
CA ALA A 258 -3.12 7.23 5.28
C ALA A 258 -2.93 6.45 6.59
N ALA A 259 -1.80 5.73 6.75
CA ALA A 259 -1.46 5.11 8.03
C ALA A 259 -1.58 6.14 9.16
N PRO A 260 -2.30 5.85 10.26
CA PRO A 260 -2.56 6.85 11.29
C PRO A 260 -1.31 7.55 11.80
N ASN A 261 -1.38 8.88 11.90
CA ASN A 261 -0.32 9.75 12.39
C ASN A 261 0.94 9.80 11.52
N SER A 262 0.84 9.49 10.22
CA SER A 262 1.98 9.50 9.29
C SER A 262 2.02 10.72 8.39
N THR A 263 1.01 10.97 7.56
CA THR A 263 0.95 12.06 6.59
C THR A 263 0.22 13.29 7.13
N LEU A 264 0.83 13.90 8.16
CA LEU A 264 0.40 15.20 8.69
C LEU A 264 1.07 16.34 7.94
N SER A 265 0.61 17.56 8.21
CA SER A 265 1.24 18.78 7.73
C SER A 265 1.21 19.88 8.80
N ALA A 266 1.97 20.95 8.60
CA ALA A 266 1.90 22.11 9.48
C ALA A 266 0.52 22.80 9.45
N ALA A 267 -0.19 22.74 8.32
CA ALA A 267 -1.54 23.28 8.17
C ALA A 267 -2.58 22.36 8.85
N HIS A 268 -2.36 21.06 8.83
CA HIS A 268 -3.26 20.05 9.40
C HIS A 268 -2.49 19.11 10.34
N PRO A 269 -2.20 19.54 11.59
CA PRO A 269 -1.44 18.76 12.58
C PRO A 269 -2.25 17.62 13.23
N ARG A 270 -3.51 17.47 12.84
CA ARG A 270 -4.37 16.32 13.13
C ARG A 270 -4.60 15.53 11.85
N HIS A 271 -4.23 14.25 11.84
CA HIS A 271 -4.29 13.43 10.64
C HIS A 271 -5.74 13.21 10.18
N ASN A 272 -6.01 13.58 8.93
CA ASN A 272 -7.28 13.44 8.24
C ASN A 272 -7.06 13.43 6.72
N LEU A 273 -8.12 13.42 5.94
CA LEU A 273 -8.04 13.51 4.47
C LEU A 273 -7.25 14.75 4.01
N ASP A 274 -7.52 15.95 4.58
CA ASP A 274 -6.85 17.17 4.13
C ASP A 274 -5.33 17.11 4.36
N SER A 275 -4.88 16.63 5.53
CA SER A 275 -3.44 16.49 5.79
C SER A 275 -2.75 15.56 4.81
N ALA A 276 -3.39 14.43 4.44
CA ALA A 276 -2.87 13.53 3.43
C ALA A 276 -2.85 14.19 2.03
N MET A 277 -3.86 15.01 1.72
CA MET A 277 -3.92 15.74 0.46
C MET A 277 -2.91 16.89 0.36
N ASP A 278 -2.43 17.45 1.46
CA ASP A 278 -1.28 18.38 1.44
C ASP A 278 -0.03 17.69 0.86
N HIS A 279 0.22 16.45 1.24
CA HIS A 279 1.30 15.64 0.65
C HIS A 279 1.05 15.36 -0.84
N LEU A 280 -0.18 14.98 -1.21
CA LEU A 280 -0.53 14.70 -2.60
C LEU A 280 -0.32 15.93 -3.47
N THR A 281 -0.77 17.10 -3.01
CA THR A 281 -0.61 18.38 -3.73
C THR A 281 0.87 18.72 -3.90
N TYR A 282 1.67 18.62 -2.82
CA TYR A 282 3.11 18.86 -2.90
C TYR A 282 3.80 17.93 -3.91
N LEU A 283 3.45 16.65 -3.88
CA LEU A 283 4.01 15.65 -4.81
C LEU A 283 3.65 15.99 -6.26
N ALA A 284 2.40 16.37 -6.53
CA ALA A 284 1.96 16.71 -7.87
C ALA A 284 2.58 18.02 -8.39
N GLU A 285 2.74 19.03 -7.53
CA GLU A 285 3.43 20.28 -7.89
C GLU A 285 4.91 20.03 -8.19
N ARG A 286 5.56 19.10 -7.47
CA ARG A 286 6.96 18.79 -7.64
C ARG A 286 7.26 17.87 -8.81
N LEU A 287 6.50 16.81 -8.94
CA LEU A 287 6.81 15.68 -9.83
C LEU A 287 5.93 15.63 -11.09
N GLY A 288 4.79 16.34 -11.06
CA GLY A 288 3.70 16.15 -12.02
C GLY A 288 2.68 15.12 -11.55
N ALA A 289 1.42 15.32 -11.94
CA ALA A 289 0.32 14.43 -11.56
C ALA A 289 0.49 12.99 -12.07
N GLU A 290 1.34 12.79 -13.09
CA GLU A 290 1.68 11.47 -13.65
C GLU A 290 2.57 10.61 -12.74
N HIS A 291 3.15 11.17 -11.70
CA HIS A 291 4.01 10.47 -10.74
C HIS A 291 3.38 10.34 -9.34
N VAL A 292 2.08 10.61 -9.21
CA VAL A 292 1.39 10.56 -7.91
C VAL A 292 0.30 9.49 -7.93
N ALA A 293 0.13 8.80 -6.80
CA ALA A 293 -0.84 7.73 -6.64
C ALA A 293 -1.40 7.67 -5.21
N LEU A 294 -2.24 6.69 -4.93
CA LEU A 294 -2.80 6.39 -3.62
C LEU A 294 -2.31 5.02 -3.15
N GLY A 295 -1.87 4.96 -1.90
CA GLY A 295 -1.56 3.74 -1.18
C GLY A 295 -1.93 3.94 0.28
N PRO A 296 -3.23 3.88 0.61
CA PRO A 296 -3.74 4.30 1.91
C PRO A 296 -3.10 3.58 3.10
N ASP A 297 -2.70 2.33 2.95
CA ASP A 297 -2.15 1.53 4.06
C ASP A 297 -3.18 1.40 5.19
N ALA A 298 -4.40 1.03 4.82
CA ALA A 298 -5.54 0.97 5.71
C ALA A 298 -6.02 -0.47 5.95
N PHE A 299 -6.74 -0.67 7.07
CA PHE A 299 -7.32 -1.94 7.48
C PHE A 299 -8.82 -1.79 7.72
N PHE A 300 -9.55 -2.90 7.68
CA PHE A 300 -10.85 -2.96 8.34
C PHE A 300 -10.63 -3.28 9.82
N GLY A 301 -10.51 -2.23 10.64
CA GLY A 301 -10.26 -2.35 12.08
C GLY A 301 -9.34 -1.25 12.63
N ASP A 302 -8.77 -1.51 13.79
CA ASP A 302 -8.00 -0.55 14.55
C ASP A 302 -6.50 -0.62 14.23
N HIS A 303 -6.03 0.20 13.31
CA HIS A 303 -4.63 0.25 12.90
C HIS A 303 -3.69 0.69 14.05
N VAL A 304 -4.10 1.68 14.86
CA VAL A 304 -3.31 2.10 16.03
C VAL A 304 -3.26 0.99 17.07
N GLY A 305 -4.38 0.30 17.28
CA GLY A 305 -4.44 -0.89 18.14
C GLY A 305 -3.51 -2.02 17.68
N LEU A 306 -3.26 -2.14 16.36
CA LEU A 306 -2.28 -3.09 15.83
C LEU A 306 -0.86 -2.73 16.29
N TYR A 307 -0.47 -1.45 16.21
CA TYR A 307 0.82 -1.00 16.74
C TYR A 307 0.95 -1.26 18.24
N ASP A 308 -0.13 -1.02 19.01
CA ASP A 308 -0.15 -1.29 20.45
C ASP A 308 -0.02 -2.79 20.74
N ALA A 309 -0.75 -3.64 20.01
CA ALA A 309 -0.77 -5.08 20.21
C ALA A 309 0.54 -5.77 19.81
N THR A 310 1.26 -5.22 18.84
CA THR A 310 2.52 -5.76 18.32
C THR A 310 3.77 -5.12 18.90
N GLY A 311 3.62 -3.98 19.61
CA GLY A 311 4.76 -3.19 20.12
C GLY A 311 5.55 -2.45 19.03
N HIS A 312 5.02 -2.36 17.82
CA HIS A 312 5.71 -1.74 16.67
C HIS A 312 5.46 -0.22 16.54
N ARG A 313 5.09 0.48 17.64
CA ARG A 313 5.09 1.94 17.61
C ARG A 313 6.51 2.46 17.39
N THR A 314 6.82 2.87 16.19
CA THR A 314 8.07 3.59 15.88
C THR A 314 7.94 5.03 16.38
N THR A 315 8.76 5.39 17.38
CA THR A 315 8.86 6.77 17.86
C THR A 315 9.87 7.53 17.01
N TRP A 316 9.41 8.11 15.91
CA TRP A 316 10.22 9.09 15.18
C TRP A 316 10.20 10.44 15.90
N ALA A 317 11.30 11.18 15.83
CA ALA A 317 11.27 12.59 16.23
C ALA A 317 10.34 13.34 15.25
N THR A 318 9.25 13.91 15.77
CA THR A 318 8.21 14.58 14.97
C THR A 318 7.91 15.95 15.54
N PRO A 319 7.46 16.91 14.70
CA PRO A 319 6.80 18.11 15.22
C PRO A 319 5.61 17.74 16.13
N PRO A 320 5.18 18.64 17.03
CA PRO A 320 3.98 18.43 17.83
C PRO A 320 2.75 18.21 16.94
N TYR A 321 1.93 17.20 17.24
CA TYR A 321 0.69 16.92 16.54
C TYR A 321 -0.37 16.36 17.49
N GLU A 322 -1.62 16.35 17.06
CA GLU A 322 -2.73 15.70 17.77
C GLU A 322 -2.86 14.27 17.27
N GLU A 323 -2.59 13.30 18.16
CA GLU A 323 -2.70 11.89 17.82
C GLU A 323 -4.16 11.49 17.52
N VAL A 324 -4.36 10.75 16.43
CA VAL A 324 -5.65 10.17 16.07
C VAL A 324 -5.56 8.64 16.05
N ARG A 325 -6.65 7.99 16.43
CA ARG A 325 -6.80 6.53 16.30
C ARG A 325 -7.28 6.12 14.92
N TYR A 326 -8.09 6.96 14.29
CA TYR A 326 -8.65 6.77 12.96
C TYR A 326 -8.46 8.04 12.15
N VAL A 327 -8.17 7.85 10.86
CA VAL A 327 -7.93 8.96 9.92
C VAL A 327 -9.23 9.32 9.23
N ALA A 328 -9.85 10.44 9.65
CA ALA A 328 -11.14 10.86 9.11
C ALA A 328 -11.11 10.99 7.59
N GLY A 329 -12.00 10.28 6.92
CA GLY A 329 -12.11 10.20 5.47
C GLY A 329 -11.22 9.16 4.78
N LEU A 330 -10.33 8.48 5.55
CA LEU A 330 -9.39 7.46 5.06
C LEU A 330 -9.26 6.29 6.04
N GLU A 331 -10.29 6.02 6.85
CA GLU A 331 -10.20 5.09 7.99
C GLU A 331 -10.01 3.63 7.58
N ASN A 332 -10.51 3.26 6.41
CA ASN A 332 -10.48 1.87 5.93
C ASN A 332 -10.39 1.80 4.40
N PRO A 333 -10.04 0.64 3.84
CA PRO A 333 -9.89 0.46 2.39
C PRO A 333 -11.14 0.81 1.56
N GLY A 334 -12.33 0.89 2.18
CA GLY A 334 -13.58 1.23 1.50
C GLY A 334 -13.80 2.72 1.22
N GLU A 335 -13.00 3.61 1.80
CA GLU A 335 -13.30 5.06 1.80
C GLU A 335 -12.43 5.88 0.84
N ALA A 336 -11.17 5.52 0.72
CA ALA A 336 -10.15 6.37 0.12
C ALA A 336 -10.45 6.72 -1.35
N ALA A 337 -10.83 5.77 -2.19
CA ALA A 337 -11.07 6.04 -3.61
C ALA A 337 -12.10 7.15 -3.82
N ARG A 338 -13.24 7.05 -3.12
CA ARG A 338 -14.35 7.99 -3.27
C ARG A 338 -14.04 9.35 -2.67
N ASN A 339 -13.50 9.37 -1.45
CA ASN A 339 -13.24 10.61 -0.72
C ASN A 339 -12.10 11.40 -1.36
N VAL A 340 -11.02 10.75 -1.78
CA VAL A 340 -9.93 11.41 -2.49
C VAL A 340 -10.39 11.94 -3.85
N THR A 341 -11.16 11.15 -4.61
CA THR A 341 -11.71 11.63 -5.89
C THR A 341 -12.61 12.87 -5.70
N ALA A 342 -13.44 12.87 -4.66
CA ALA A 342 -14.29 14.03 -4.34
C ALA A 342 -13.47 15.23 -3.88
N TRP A 343 -12.43 15.00 -3.09
CA TRP A 343 -11.51 16.06 -2.66
C TRP A 343 -10.83 16.72 -3.86
N LEU A 344 -10.26 15.93 -4.77
CA LEU A 344 -9.62 16.41 -5.99
C LEU A 344 -10.57 17.24 -6.85
N LEU A 345 -11.82 16.79 -7.04
CA LEU A 345 -12.86 17.54 -7.73
C LEU A 345 -13.14 18.88 -7.05
N SER A 346 -13.25 18.90 -5.71
CA SER A 346 -13.53 20.12 -4.94
C SER A 346 -12.41 21.14 -5.02
N HIS A 347 -11.18 20.68 -5.29
CA HIS A 347 -9.98 21.54 -5.40
C HIS A 347 -9.56 21.82 -6.84
N GLY A 348 -10.47 21.61 -7.80
CA GLY A 348 -10.31 22.07 -9.18
C GLY A 348 -9.36 21.24 -10.04
N TRP A 349 -9.02 20.01 -9.63
CA TRP A 349 -8.24 19.10 -10.46
C TRP A 349 -9.03 18.71 -11.70
N SER A 350 -8.36 18.66 -12.83
CA SER A 350 -8.98 18.24 -14.08
C SER A 350 -9.29 16.74 -14.09
N GLU A 351 -10.33 16.33 -14.80
CA GLU A 351 -10.71 14.92 -14.91
C GLU A 351 -9.57 14.02 -15.41
N PRO A 352 -8.70 14.42 -16.39
CA PRO A 352 -7.54 13.63 -16.75
C PRO A 352 -6.49 13.45 -15.65
N GLU A 353 -6.24 14.48 -14.84
CA GLU A 353 -5.32 14.39 -13.68
C GLU A 353 -5.90 13.47 -12.62
N ILE A 354 -7.18 13.60 -12.29
CA ILE A 354 -7.88 12.73 -11.35
C ILE A 354 -7.75 11.27 -11.82
N ALA A 355 -8.07 10.98 -13.08
CA ALA A 355 -7.99 9.63 -13.64
C ALA A 355 -6.58 9.01 -13.54
N ARG A 356 -5.52 9.83 -13.68
CA ARG A 356 -4.14 9.39 -13.47
C ARG A 356 -3.89 9.05 -12.01
N VAL A 357 -4.17 9.98 -11.10
CA VAL A 357 -3.85 9.87 -9.67
C VAL A 357 -4.60 8.71 -9.00
N ILE A 358 -5.89 8.54 -9.29
CA ILE A 358 -6.70 7.50 -8.64
C ILE A 358 -6.33 6.08 -9.07
N GLY A 359 -5.65 5.89 -10.24
CA GLY A 359 -5.27 4.53 -10.64
C GLY A 359 -4.51 4.43 -11.96
N GLY A 360 -4.68 5.39 -12.88
CA GLY A 360 -4.03 5.34 -14.19
C GLY A 360 -2.52 5.21 -14.11
N ASN A 361 -1.88 5.92 -13.17
CA ASN A 361 -0.45 5.87 -12.94
C ASN A 361 0.00 4.50 -12.39
N VAL A 362 -0.71 3.94 -11.43
CA VAL A 362 -0.42 2.60 -10.88
C VAL A 362 -0.51 1.54 -11.98
N LEU A 363 -1.58 1.57 -12.79
CA LEU A 363 -1.72 0.66 -13.94
C LEU A 363 -0.58 0.83 -14.95
N GLY A 364 -0.15 2.07 -15.19
CA GLY A 364 1.00 2.36 -16.03
C GLY A 364 2.28 1.69 -15.53
N VAL A 365 2.57 1.84 -14.24
CA VAL A 365 3.73 1.19 -13.59
C VAL A 365 3.65 -0.33 -13.67
N LEU A 366 2.53 -0.94 -13.28
CA LEU A 366 2.38 -2.39 -13.31
C LEU A 366 2.56 -2.96 -14.73
N ARG A 367 2.04 -2.27 -15.76
CA ARG A 367 2.22 -2.64 -17.17
C ARG A 367 3.67 -2.48 -17.64
N ALA A 368 4.31 -1.38 -17.26
CA ALA A 368 5.72 -1.14 -17.60
C ALA A 368 6.65 -2.17 -16.95
N THR A 369 6.39 -2.52 -15.68
CA THR A 369 7.13 -3.58 -14.97
C THR A 369 6.94 -4.94 -15.65
N ALA A 370 5.70 -5.31 -15.98
CA ALA A 370 5.42 -6.56 -16.69
C ALA A 370 6.06 -6.60 -18.10
N ALA A 371 6.16 -5.46 -18.79
CA ALA A 371 6.81 -5.36 -20.09
C ALA A 371 8.34 -5.38 -20.02
N ALA A 372 8.95 -5.09 -18.87
CA ALA A 372 10.39 -5.12 -18.66
C ALA A 372 10.97 -6.54 -18.48
N VAL A 373 10.09 -7.55 -18.34
CA VAL A 373 10.47 -8.97 -18.23
C VAL A 373 11.30 -9.38 -19.44
N ARG A 374 12.49 -9.93 -19.20
CA ARG A 374 13.30 -10.50 -20.27
C ARG A 374 12.81 -11.93 -20.54
N PRO A 375 12.59 -12.30 -21.82
CA PRO A 375 12.43 -13.71 -22.16
C PRO A 375 13.65 -14.45 -21.64
N GLY A 376 13.44 -15.48 -20.80
CA GLY A 376 14.53 -16.33 -20.34
C GLY A 376 15.26 -16.91 -21.55
N ASP A 377 16.62 -16.86 -21.51
CA ASP A 377 17.47 -17.54 -22.48
C ASP A 377 17.32 -19.07 -22.36
#